data_2a7e1eb413eb5ea801ba922e6392cabc
#
_entry.id   2a7e1eb413eb5ea801ba922e6392cabc
#
_cell.length_a   1.000
_cell.length_b   1.000
_cell.length_c   1.000
_cell.angle_alpha   90.00
_cell.angle_beta   90.00
_cell.angle_gamma   90.00
#
_symmetry.space_group_name_H-M   'P 1'
#
loop_
_entity.id
_entity.type
_entity.pdbx_description
1 polymer ?
#
loop_
_entity_poly.entity_id
_entity_poly.type
_entity_poly.pdbx_seq_one_letter_code
_entity_poly.pdbx_strand_id
1 'polypeptide(L)'
;MSDKKNSPVCDQNCDTCNGMPPRVIFTEEMRKEYTILFPTMLPRHFKIMEKVFNYYGYHTELLEDGTHGDSKTVIDAGLKYVHNDACYPALLVIGQFISALQSGRYDTHKVALLLTQTGGGCRASNYIALLRKALVNAGFEYVPVISLNVSGLESMPGFKLTIPMIHRLMYAILYGDLLLLLVNQCRPYEAVKGTAEALADQWSTRLAKEMTEGAINYKKIKKTYREIIASFAAIDGVDCDARRNHEKVRVGIVGEIFVKF
;
A
#
# COMPACT_ATOMS: atom_id res chain seq x y z
N MET A 1 -49.65 8.93 -13.37
CA MET A 1 -48.30 9.37 -13.80
C MET A 1 -47.45 9.39 -12.54
N SER A 2 -46.80 8.28 -12.26
CA SER A 2 -46.10 8.00 -11.01
C SER A 2 -44.65 8.52 -11.07
N ASP A 3 -44.27 9.19 -9.99
CA ASP A 3 -42.92 9.75 -9.74
C ASP A 3 -41.79 8.73 -9.89
N LYS A 4 -41.15 8.73 -11.06
CA LYS A 4 -39.88 8.00 -11.31
C LYS A 4 -38.65 8.84 -11.01
N LYS A 5 -38.71 9.79 -10.06
CA LYS A 5 -37.61 10.76 -9.88
C LYS A 5 -36.72 10.56 -8.64
N ASN A 6 -36.83 9.44 -7.89
CA ASN A 6 -35.92 9.21 -6.74
C ASN A 6 -35.52 7.74 -6.58
N SER A 7 -35.32 7.02 -7.66
CA SER A 7 -34.51 5.80 -7.55
C SER A 7 -33.02 6.23 -7.50
N PRO A 8 -32.25 5.85 -6.49
CA PRO A 8 -30.80 6.05 -6.56
C PRO A 8 -30.32 5.37 -7.85
N VAL A 9 -29.64 6.12 -8.69
CA VAL A 9 -29.02 5.58 -9.91
C VAL A 9 -28.16 4.41 -9.44
N CYS A 10 -28.58 3.21 -9.82
CA CYS A 10 -27.81 1.99 -9.53
C CYS A 10 -26.55 2.10 -10.39
N ASP A 11 -25.46 2.61 -9.82
CA ASP A 11 -24.13 2.51 -10.41
C ASP A 11 -23.84 1.02 -10.58
N GLN A 12 -23.15 0.62 -11.64
CA GLN A 12 -22.84 -0.79 -11.95
C GLN A 12 -22.09 -1.53 -10.81
N ASN A 13 -21.68 -0.81 -9.75
CA ASN A 13 -21.12 -1.28 -8.49
C ASN A 13 -22.07 -1.09 -7.29
N CYS A 14 -23.38 -1.07 -7.50
CA CYS A 14 -24.35 -0.90 -6.43
C CYS A 14 -24.42 -2.15 -5.55
N ASP A 15 -23.80 -2.08 -4.37
CA ASP A 15 -23.82 -3.17 -3.37
C ASP A 15 -25.25 -3.52 -2.91
N THR A 16 -26.21 -2.60 -3.03
CA THR A 16 -27.62 -2.84 -2.73
C THR A 16 -28.30 -3.84 -3.68
N CYS A 17 -27.79 -4.01 -4.90
CA CYS A 17 -28.30 -5.01 -5.84
C CYS A 17 -27.98 -6.45 -5.40
N ASN A 18 -27.01 -6.63 -4.50
CA ASN A 18 -26.57 -7.93 -3.98
C ASN A 18 -26.96 -8.17 -2.50
N GLY A 19 -27.84 -7.35 -1.93
CA GLY A 19 -28.20 -7.44 -0.52
C GLY A 19 -27.15 -6.87 0.45
N MET A 20 -26.14 -6.20 -0.07
CA MET A 20 -25.12 -5.52 0.74
C MET A 20 -25.63 -4.13 1.16
N PRO A 21 -25.26 -3.61 2.33
CA PRO A 21 -25.58 -2.25 2.73
C PRO A 21 -24.96 -1.23 1.78
N PRO A 22 -25.57 -0.03 1.62
CA PRO A 22 -25.02 1.02 0.78
C PRO A 22 -23.64 1.41 1.24
N ARG A 23 -22.73 1.66 0.29
CA ARG A 23 -21.35 2.05 0.57
C ARG A 23 -21.29 3.37 1.33
N VAL A 24 -20.38 3.45 2.30
CA VAL A 24 -20.08 4.70 2.98
C VAL A 24 -19.12 5.53 2.13
N ILE A 25 -19.52 6.75 1.81
CA ILE A 25 -18.74 7.68 0.97
C ILE A 25 -17.80 8.47 1.89
N PHE A 26 -16.51 8.49 1.55
CA PHE A 26 -15.53 9.33 2.24
C PHE A 26 -15.66 10.78 1.79
N THR A 27 -16.04 11.67 2.73
CA THR A 27 -16.34 13.09 2.45
C THR A 27 -15.18 14.02 2.74
N GLU A 28 -15.28 15.29 2.33
CA GLU A 28 -14.28 16.34 2.63
C GLU A 28 -14.19 16.64 4.14
N GLU A 29 -15.28 16.49 4.88
CA GLU A 29 -15.30 16.65 6.34
C GLU A 29 -14.51 15.51 7.00
N MET A 30 -14.75 14.26 6.56
CA MET A 30 -14.02 13.09 7.04
C MET A 30 -12.50 13.21 6.80
N ARG A 31 -12.10 13.80 5.69
CA ARG A 31 -10.67 14.04 5.38
C ARG A 31 -9.92 14.77 6.49
N LYS A 32 -10.58 15.65 7.22
CA LYS A 32 -9.95 16.49 8.26
C LYS A 32 -9.77 15.76 9.59
N GLU A 33 -10.62 14.76 9.86
CA GLU A 33 -10.71 14.12 11.17
C GLU A 33 -10.32 12.64 11.14
N TYR A 34 -10.42 12.00 9.98
CA TYR A 34 -10.23 10.56 9.86
C TYR A 34 -8.78 10.21 9.57
N THR A 35 -8.34 9.13 10.20
CA THR A 35 -7.08 8.47 9.85
C THR A 35 -7.36 7.46 8.74
N ILE A 36 -6.62 7.56 7.64
CA ILE A 36 -6.71 6.64 6.51
C ILE A 36 -5.70 5.52 6.73
N LEU A 37 -6.19 4.33 7.00
CA LEU A 37 -5.36 3.14 7.12
C LEU A 37 -5.14 2.50 5.76
N PHE A 38 -3.92 2.07 5.48
CA PHE A 38 -3.65 1.29 4.27
C PHE A 38 -2.67 0.14 4.55
N PRO A 39 -2.84 -0.99 3.83
CA PRO A 39 -2.14 -2.21 4.16
C PRO A 39 -0.70 -2.17 3.66
N THR A 40 0.18 -2.86 4.34
CA THR A 40 1.53 -3.08 3.85
C THR A 40 1.56 -4.27 2.90
N MET A 41 1.95 -4.01 1.66
CA MET A 41 2.27 -5.03 0.66
C MET A 41 3.73 -4.92 0.21
N LEU A 42 4.26 -3.70 0.19
CA LEU A 42 5.60 -3.32 -0.24
C LEU A 42 6.15 -2.31 0.77
N PRO A 43 6.76 -2.74 1.88
CA PRO A 43 7.06 -1.89 3.04
C PRO A 43 7.81 -0.60 2.67
N ARG A 44 8.88 -0.70 1.88
CA ARG A 44 9.70 0.46 1.49
C ARG A 44 8.96 1.45 0.61
N HIS A 45 8.20 0.94 -0.35
CA HIS A 45 7.40 1.78 -1.26
C HIS A 45 6.33 2.52 -0.49
N PHE A 46 5.57 1.81 0.32
CA PHE A 46 4.42 2.34 1.05
C PHE A 46 4.83 3.33 2.14
N LYS A 47 5.99 3.13 2.79
CA LYS A 47 6.57 4.09 3.73
C LYS A 47 6.84 5.46 3.09
N ILE A 48 7.33 5.49 1.84
CA ILE A 48 7.55 6.74 1.11
C ILE A 48 6.21 7.33 0.66
N MET A 49 5.30 6.49 0.16
CA MET A 49 3.96 6.90 -0.30
C MET A 49 3.12 7.50 0.84
N GLU A 50 3.19 6.93 2.04
CA GLU A 50 2.55 7.49 3.24
C GLU A 50 2.91 8.96 3.45
N LYS A 51 4.20 9.30 3.37
CA LYS A 51 4.65 10.68 3.54
C LYS A 51 4.17 11.59 2.42
N VAL A 52 4.03 11.06 1.20
CA VAL A 52 3.42 11.81 0.09
C VAL A 52 1.95 12.11 0.38
N PHE A 53 1.16 11.14 0.81
CA PHE A 53 -0.25 11.38 1.16
C PHE A 53 -0.38 12.40 2.29
N ASN A 54 0.43 12.27 3.34
CA ASN A 54 0.43 13.19 4.47
C ASN A 54 0.82 14.63 4.04
N TYR A 55 1.77 14.78 3.11
CA TYR A 55 2.12 16.08 2.53
C TYR A 55 0.95 16.76 1.80
N TYR A 56 0.08 15.97 1.17
CA TYR A 56 -1.12 16.49 0.51
C TYR A 56 -2.33 16.66 1.45
N GLY A 57 -2.12 16.58 2.76
CA GLY A 57 -3.11 16.89 3.79
C GLY A 57 -4.08 15.73 4.05
N TYR A 58 -3.63 14.50 3.86
CA TYR A 58 -4.30 13.31 4.37
C TYR A 58 -3.62 12.85 5.65
N HIS A 59 -4.38 12.34 6.60
CA HIS A 59 -3.83 11.65 7.76
C HIS A 59 -3.77 10.17 7.45
N THR A 60 -2.64 9.69 6.96
CA THR A 60 -2.49 8.28 6.57
C THR A 60 -1.58 7.54 7.53
N GLU A 61 -1.91 6.29 7.81
CA GLU A 61 -1.12 5.37 8.62
C GLU A 61 -0.97 4.04 7.89
N LEU A 62 0.28 3.62 7.72
CA LEU A 62 0.60 2.33 7.14
C LEU A 62 0.43 1.24 8.19
N LEU A 63 -0.40 0.24 7.88
CA LEU A 63 -0.52 -0.95 8.71
C LEU A 63 0.75 -1.80 8.52
N GLU A 64 1.56 -1.89 9.56
CA GLU A 64 2.77 -2.70 9.52
C GLU A 64 2.44 -4.19 9.62
N ASP A 65 3.17 -5.00 8.84
CA ASP A 65 3.09 -6.45 8.90
C ASP A 65 3.43 -6.96 10.28
N GLY A 66 2.47 -7.37 11.06
CA GLY A 66 2.66 -8.27 12.19
C GLY A 66 3.77 -7.94 13.22
N THR A 67 4.55 -6.85 13.02
CA THR A 67 5.60 -6.45 13.95
C THR A 67 5.05 -5.82 15.24
N HIS A 68 3.81 -5.35 15.20
CA HIS A 68 3.09 -4.85 16.37
C HIS A 68 1.76 -5.57 16.62
N GLY A 69 1.38 -6.50 15.79
CA GLY A 69 0.27 -7.42 15.95
C GLY A 69 0.77 -8.80 15.61
N ASP A 70 0.35 -9.77 16.35
CA ASP A 70 0.63 -11.16 16.06
C ASP A 70 0.26 -11.45 14.60
N SER A 71 1.23 -11.79 13.75
CA SER A 71 0.99 -12.14 12.34
C SER A 71 -0.08 -13.24 12.21
N LYS A 72 -0.22 -14.06 13.25
CA LYS A 72 -1.29 -15.01 13.40
C LYS A 72 -2.66 -14.33 13.43
N THR A 73 -2.85 -13.20 14.14
CA THR A 73 -4.13 -12.48 14.15
C THR A 73 -4.52 -11.93 12.80
N VAL A 74 -3.58 -11.50 11.97
CA VAL A 74 -3.83 -11.04 10.59
C VAL A 74 -4.31 -12.21 9.72
N ILE A 75 -3.63 -13.35 9.79
CA ILE A 75 -4.01 -14.55 9.03
C ILE A 75 -5.36 -15.08 9.49
N ASP A 76 -5.58 -15.18 10.80
CA ASP A 76 -6.83 -15.68 11.39
C ASP A 76 -8.01 -14.76 11.01
N ALA A 77 -7.83 -13.43 11.04
CA ALA A 77 -8.84 -12.48 10.57
C ALA A 77 -9.12 -12.63 9.07
N GLY A 78 -8.08 -12.78 8.25
CA GLY A 78 -8.21 -13.04 6.82
C GLY A 78 -9.00 -14.31 6.54
N LEU A 79 -8.64 -15.42 7.17
CA LEU A 79 -9.31 -16.71 7.00
C LEU A 79 -10.77 -16.67 7.48
N LYS A 80 -11.05 -15.91 8.55
CA LYS A 80 -12.39 -15.82 9.12
C LYS A 80 -13.35 -14.97 8.27
N TYR A 81 -12.87 -13.87 7.68
CA TYR A 81 -13.74 -12.87 7.06
C TYR A 81 -13.65 -12.82 5.53
N VAL A 82 -12.63 -13.47 4.94
CA VAL A 82 -12.48 -13.59 3.48
C VAL A 82 -12.80 -15.02 3.06
N HIS A 83 -13.31 -15.18 1.85
CA HIS A 83 -13.62 -16.50 1.31
C HIS A 83 -12.34 -17.34 1.11
N ASN A 84 -12.39 -18.63 1.45
CA ASN A 84 -11.24 -19.56 1.39
C ASN A 84 -10.64 -19.70 -0.03
N ASP A 85 -11.43 -19.43 -1.08
CA ASP A 85 -10.96 -19.47 -2.47
C ASP A 85 -10.28 -18.16 -2.91
N ALA A 86 -10.13 -17.18 -2.01
CA ALA A 86 -9.37 -15.97 -2.30
C ALA A 86 -7.86 -16.26 -2.33
N CYS A 87 -7.13 -15.50 -3.13
CA CYS A 87 -5.68 -15.59 -3.14
C CYS A 87 -5.08 -15.14 -1.80
N TYR A 88 -3.91 -15.66 -1.45
CA TYR A 88 -3.23 -15.33 -0.20
C TYR A 88 -3.02 -13.82 0.04
N PRO A 89 -2.63 -13.00 -0.97
CA PRO A 89 -2.57 -11.55 -0.79
C PRO A 89 -3.90 -10.92 -0.36
N ALA A 90 -5.03 -11.39 -0.88
CA ALA A 90 -6.34 -10.89 -0.45
C ALA A 90 -6.62 -11.19 1.02
N LEU A 91 -6.26 -12.40 1.48
CA LEU A 91 -6.40 -12.80 2.89
C LEU A 91 -5.57 -11.89 3.80
N LEU A 92 -4.31 -11.65 3.46
CA LEU A 92 -3.42 -10.83 4.27
C LEU A 92 -3.83 -9.36 4.28
N VAL A 93 -4.10 -8.78 3.13
CA VAL A 93 -4.48 -7.36 3.02
C VAL A 93 -5.78 -7.07 3.77
N ILE A 94 -6.80 -7.91 3.59
CA ILE A 94 -8.08 -7.73 4.29
C ILE A 94 -7.91 -8.08 5.77
N GLY A 95 -7.13 -9.10 6.09
CA GLY A 95 -6.80 -9.47 7.47
C GLY A 95 -6.12 -8.35 8.24
N GLN A 96 -5.18 -7.62 7.63
CA GLN A 96 -4.54 -6.43 8.22
C GLN A 96 -5.58 -5.38 8.62
N PHE A 97 -6.53 -5.05 7.73
CA PHE A 97 -7.59 -4.10 8.03
C PHE A 97 -8.49 -4.56 9.18
N ILE A 98 -9.01 -5.77 9.10
CA ILE A 98 -9.92 -6.29 10.13
C ILE A 98 -9.20 -6.42 11.49
N SER A 99 -7.97 -6.93 11.51
CA SER A 99 -7.15 -7.01 12.71
C SER A 99 -6.89 -5.63 13.32
N ALA A 100 -6.58 -4.63 12.49
CA ALA A 100 -6.39 -3.25 12.94
C ALA A 100 -7.67 -2.67 13.58
N LEU A 101 -8.83 -2.83 12.93
CA LEU A 101 -10.11 -2.36 13.47
C LEU A 101 -10.50 -3.08 14.76
N GLN A 102 -10.20 -4.36 14.90
CA GLN A 102 -10.48 -5.14 16.11
C GLN A 102 -9.47 -4.93 17.25
N SER A 103 -8.32 -4.32 16.98
CA SER A 103 -7.24 -4.13 17.95
C SER A 103 -7.56 -3.19 19.09
N GLY A 104 -8.59 -2.35 18.97
CA GLY A 104 -8.93 -1.28 19.93
C GLY A 104 -7.97 -0.08 19.89
N ARG A 105 -6.98 -0.07 18.99
CA ARG A 105 -6.03 1.05 18.85
C ARG A 105 -6.62 2.26 18.13
N TYR A 106 -7.66 2.04 17.33
CA TYR A 106 -8.28 3.06 16.50
C TYR A 106 -9.72 3.31 16.94
N ASP A 107 -10.13 4.58 16.91
CA ASP A 107 -11.56 4.93 16.94
C ASP A 107 -12.15 4.55 15.56
N THR A 108 -12.86 3.44 15.50
CA THR A 108 -13.41 2.90 14.25
C THR A 108 -14.42 3.82 13.57
N HIS A 109 -14.95 4.84 14.28
CA HIS A 109 -15.80 5.88 13.71
C HIS A 109 -15.01 7.06 13.11
N LYS A 110 -13.67 7.07 13.26
CA LYS A 110 -12.77 8.09 12.71
C LYS A 110 -11.65 7.50 11.87
N VAL A 111 -11.87 6.33 11.27
CA VAL A 111 -10.95 5.71 10.32
C VAL A 111 -11.62 5.51 8.97
N ALA A 112 -10.79 5.51 7.93
CA ALA A 112 -11.13 5.09 6.58
C ALA A 112 -10.07 4.12 6.08
N LEU A 113 -10.43 3.24 5.16
CA LEU A 113 -9.51 2.24 4.62
C LEU A 113 -9.16 2.59 3.18
N LEU A 114 -7.87 2.62 2.85
CA LEU A 114 -7.38 2.87 1.50
C LEU A 114 -6.86 1.58 0.89
N LEU A 115 -7.41 1.17 -0.23
CA LEU A 115 -6.98 -0.02 -0.93
C LEU A 115 -6.88 0.22 -2.43
N THR A 116 -5.83 -0.31 -3.05
CA THR A 116 -5.66 -0.27 -4.51
C THR A 116 -6.60 -1.27 -5.18
N GLN A 117 -7.19 -0.85 -6.29
CA GLN A 117 -7.95 -1.73 -7.17
C GLN A 117 -7.32 -1.72 -8.55
N THR A 118 -6.99 -2.90 -9.06
CA THR A 118 -6.46 -3.06 -10.41
C THR A 118 -7.55 -3.53 -11.38
N GLY A 119 -7.38 -3.24 -12.67
CA GLY A 119 -8.21 -3.84 -13.71
C GLY A 119 -7.65 -5.19 -14.17
N GLY A 120 -8.41 -5.90 -15.02
CA GLY A 120 -7.97 -7.11 -15.69
C GLY A 120 -8.34 -8.41 -14.99
N GLY A 121 -7.67 -9.52 -15.34
CA GLY A 121 -8.00 -10.87 -14.91
C GLY A 121 -7.51 -11.30 -13.53
N CYS A 122 -6.85 -10.41 -12.79
CA CYS A 122 -6.40 -10.68 -11.43
C CYS A 122 -7.53 -10.48 -10.40
N ARG A 123 -7.55 -11.26 -9.33
CA ARG A 123 -8.50 -11.06 -8.23
C ARG A 123 -8.35 -9.72 -7.51
N ALA A 124 -7.22 -9.06 -7.64
CA ALA A 124 -7.01 -7.70 -7.15
C ALA A 124 -8.01 -6.67 -7.74
N SER A 125 -8.63 -6.97 -8.87
CA SER A 125 -9.75 -6.20 -9.41
C SER A 125 -11.01 -6.26 -8.55
N ASN A 126 -11.09 -7.18 -7.59
CA ASN A 126 -12.24 -7.39 -6.72
C ASN A 126 -11.94 -7.18 -5.23
N TYR A 127 -10.76 -6.71 -4.87
CA TYR A 127 -10.36 -6.55 -3.47
C TYR A 127 -11.27 -5.59 -2.69
N ILE A 128 -11.76 -4.53 -3.33
CA ILE A 128 -12.68 -3.57 -2.70
C ILE A 128 -14.00 -4.25 -2.30
N ALA A 129 -14.59 -5.03 -3.20
CA ALA A 129 -15.83 -5.76 -2.91
C ALA A 129 -15.62 -6.81 -1.82
N LEU A 130 -14.50 -7.54 -1.85
CA LEU A 130 -14.14 -8.51 -0.82
C LEU A 130 -13.94 -7.83 0.54
N LEU A 131 -13.26 -6.68 0.58
CA LEU A 131 -13.07 -5.91 1.81
C LEU A 131 -14.40 -5.44 2.39
N ARG A 132 -15.29 -4.86 1.56
CA ARG A 132 -16.63 -4.43 2.01
C ARG A 132 -17.44 -5.58 2.59
N LYS A 133 -17.42 -6.73 1.94
CA LYS A 133 -18.07 -7.94 2.46
C LYS A 133 -17.48 -8.36 3.81
N ALA A 134 -16.15 -8.34 3.93
CA ALA A 134 -15.47 -8.66 5.19
C ALA A 134 -15.83 -7.68 6.31
N LEU A 135 -15.95 -6.37 6.01
CA LEU A 135 -16.38 -5.34 6.96
C LEU A 135 -17.80 -5.60 7.46
N VAL A 136 -18.74 -5.92 6.57
CA VAL A 136 -20.11 -6.30 6.98
C VAL A 136 -20.10 -7.51 7.89
N ASN A 137 -19.37 -8.56 7.54
CA ASN A 137 -19.26 -9.77 8.35
C ASN A 137 -18.59 -9.54 9.72
N ALA A 138 -17.75 -8.51 9.82
CA ALA A 138 -17.04 -8.14 11.03
C ALA A 138 -17.75 -7.07 11.87
N GLY A 139 -18.89 -6.51 11.39
CA GLY A 139 -19.64 -5.46 12.06
C GLY A 139 -19.07 -4.04 11.92
N PHE A 140 -18.30 -3.79 10.85
CA PHE A 140 -17.67 -2.51 10.53
C PHE A 140 -18.17 -1.92 9.21
N GLU A 141 -19.39 -2.21 8.79
CA GLU A 141 -20.00 -1.75 7.55
C GLU A 141 -20.04 -0.22 7.40
N TYR A 142 -19.97 0.49 8.53
CA TYR A 142 -19.95 1.96 8.58
C TYR A 142 -18.59 2.58 8.27
N VAL A 143 -17.52 1.78 8.16
CA VAL A 143 -16.17 2.27 7.84
C VAL A 143 -16.03 2.53 6.35
N PRO A 144 -15.69 3.77 5.92
CA PRO A 144 -15.54 4.09 4.50
C PRO A 144 -14.32 3.40 3.90
N VAL A 145 -14.49 2.85 2.69
CA VAL A 145 -13.42 2.23 1.90
C VAL A 145 -13.11 3.10 0.70
N ILE A 146 -11.91 3.63 0.64
CA ILE A 146 -11.39 4.45 -0.45
C ILE A 146 -10.72 3.53 -1.47
N SER A 147 -11.23 3.52 -2.70
CA SER A 147 -10.60 2.82 -3.81
C SER A 147 -9.56 3.72 -4.46
N LEU A 148 -8.28 3.33 -4.37
CA LEU A 148 -7.21 3.99 -5.10
C LEU A 148 -7.21 3.47 -6.54
N ASN A 149 -8.00 4.10 -7.39
CA ASN A 149 -8.16 3.72 -8.78
C ASN A 149 -7.88 4.91 -9.71
N VAL A 150 -6.96 4.72 -10.64
CA VAL A 150 -6.61 5.74 -11.65
C VAL A 150 -7.69 5.86 -12.74
N SER A 151 -8.50 4.84 -12.93
CA SER A 151 -9.55 4.81 -13.96
C SER A 151 -10.84 5.56 -13.57
N GLY A 152 -10.92 6.11 -12.36
CA GLY A 152 -12.06 6.91 -11.92
C GLY A 152 -13.38 6.14 -11.72
N LEU A 153 -13.31 4.82 -11.51
CA LEU A 153 -14.50 3.97 -11.32
C LEU A 153 -15.31 4.31 -10.06
N GLU A 154 -14.68 4.90 -9.04
CA GLU A 154 -15.37 5.34 -7.84
C GLU A 154 -15.04 6.78 -7.51
N SER A 155 -16.06 7.64 -7.41
CA SER A 155 -15.87 9.01 -6.94
C SER A 155 -15.92 9.06 -5.42
N MET A 156 -14.84 9.57 -4.81
CA MET A 156 -14.74 9.82 -3.38
C MET A 156 -14.44 11.32 -3.16
N PRO A 157 -15.43 12.14 -2.78
CA PRO A 157 -15.24 13.61 -2.66
C PRO A 157 -14.07 14.00 -1.75
N GLY A 158 -13.89 13.26 -0.64
CA GLY A 158 -12.83 13.52 0.34
C GLY A 158 -11.43 13.06 -0.10
N PHE A 159 -11.31 12.24 -1.15
CA PHE A 159 -10.02 11.74 -1.61
C PHE A 159 -9.80 12.02 -3.10
N LYS A 160 -8.85 12.90 -3.38
CA LYS A 160 -8.56 13.35 -4.75
C LYS A 160 -7.11 13.13 -5.10
N LEU A 161 -6.87 12.40 -6.18
CA LEU A 161 -5.54 12.26 -6.77
C LEU A 161 -5.27 13.47 -7.66
N THR A 162 -4.32 14.31 -7.27
CA THR A 162 -3.86 15.42 -8.12
C THR A 162 -2.67 14.98 -8.98
N ILE A 163 -2.49 15.62 -10.15
CA ILE A 163 -1.36 15.31 -11.03
C ILE A 163 -0.01 15.45 -10.32
N PRO A 164 0.26 16.50 -9.52
CA PRO A 164 1.49 16.61 -8.75
C PRO A 164 1.67 15.47 -7.72
N MET A 165 0.58 15.02 -7.10
CA MET A 165 0.61 13.90 -6.15
C MET A 165 0.93 12.58 -6.88
N ILE A 166 0.27 12.31 -7.99
CA ILE A 166 0.55 11.12 -8.84
C ILE A 166 2.01 11.10 -9.26
N HIS A 167 2.55 12.23 -9.70
CA HIS A 167 3.95 12.35 -10.09
C HIS A 167 4.92 11.99 -8.93
N ARG A 168 4.63 12.44 -7.70
CA ARG A 168 5.41 12.07 -6.51
C ARG A 168 5.29 10.59 -6.17
N LEU A 169 4.07 10.04 -6.25
CA LEU A 169 3.82 8.62 -6.00
C LEU A 169 4.55 7.72 -7.02
N MET A 170 4.61 8.12 -8.30
CA MET A 170 5.40 7.41 -9.30
C MET A 170 6.90 7.35 -8.93
N TYR A 171 7.48 8.45 -8.48
CA TYR A 171 8.88 8.45 -8.04
C TYR A 171 9.07 7.67 -6.73
N ALA A 172 8.09 7.68 -5.83
CA ALA A 172 8.12 6.85 -4.62
C ALA A 172 8.21 5.35 -4.98
N ILE A 173 7.44 4.91 -5.98
CA ILE A 173 7.49 3.54 -6.49
C ILE A 173 8.87 3.24 -7.09
N LEU A 174 9.38 4.09 -7.98
CA LEU A 174 10.70 3.89 -8.61
C LEU A 174 11.85 3.83 -7.59
N TYR A 175 11.80 4.64 -6.55
CA TYR A 175 12.79 4.58 -5.47
C TYR A 175 12.66 3.32 -4.62
N GLY A 176 11.43 2.91 -4.31
CA GLY A 176 11.18 1.65 -3.62
C GLY A 176 11.74 0.45 -4.39
N ASP A 177 11.50 0.39 -5.70
CA ASP A 177 12.03 -0.65 -6.58
C ASP A 177 13.57 -0.64 -6.59
N LEU A 178 14.20 0.55 -6.67
CA LEU A 178 15.65 0.67 -6.63
C LEU A 178 16.23 0.12 -5.33
N LEU A 179 15.67 0.54 -4.18
CA LEU A 179 16.13 0.09 -2.87
C LEU A 179 15.98 -1.42 -2.71
N LEU A 180 14.84 -1.98 -3.11
CA LEU A 180 14.59 -3.41 -3.08
C LEU A 180 15.61 -4.17 -3.94
N LEU A 181 15.84 -3.71 -5.17
CA LEU A 181 16.81 -4.29 -6.08
C LEU A 181 18.21 -4.28 -5.48
N LEU A 182 18.65 -3.15 -4.94
CA LEU A 182 20.00 -3.00 -4.40
C LEU A 182 20.21 -3.84 -3.12
N VAL A 183 19.22 -3.88 -2.22
CA VAL A 183 19.28 -4.76 -1.06
C VAL A 183 19.46 -6.22 -1.48
N ASN A 184 18.62 -6.70 -2.39
CA ASN A 184 18.70 -8.08 -2.85
C ASN A 184 20.02 -8.40 -3.58
N GLN A 185 20.62 -7.41 -4.20
CA GLN A 185 21.91 -7.57 -4.88
C GLN A 185 23.12 -7.48 -3.96
N CYS A 186 23.08 -6.66 -2.90
CA CYS A 186 24.22 -6.42 -2.01
C CYS A 186 24.24 -7.38 -0.82
N ARG A 187 23.07 -7.73 -0.27
CA ARG A 187 22.91 -8.60 0.91
C ARG A 187 23.70 -9.92 0.86
N PRO A 188 23.85 -10.63 -0.28
CA PRO A 188 24.69 -11.84 -0.32
C PRO A 188 26.18 -11.59 -0.18
N TYR A 189 26.66 -10.36 -0.37
CA TYR A 189 28.07 -9.98 -0.42
C TYR A 189 28.51 -9.11 0.75
N GLU A 190 27.59 -8.52 1.53
CA GLU A 190 27.92 -7.64 2.66
C GLU A 190 28.78 -8.34 3.70
N ALA A 191 29.84 -7.70 4.17
CA ALA A 191 30.72 -8.24 5.19
C ALA A 191 30.04 -8.33 6.57
N VAL A 192 29.19 -7.34 6.89
CA VAL A 192 28.38 -7.31 8.11
C VAL A 192 26.92 -7.49 7.72
N LYS A 193 26.32 -8.59 8.15
CA LYS A 193 24.93 -8.94 7.84
C LYS A 193 23.96 -7.85 8.31
N GLY A 194 23.09 -7.41 7.42
CA GLY A 194 22.06 -6.40 7.67
C GLY A 194 22.48 -4.97 7.30
N THR A 195 23.71 -4.75 6.84
CA THR A 195 24.18 -3.42 6.41
C THR A 195 23.36 -2.88 5.23
N ALA A 196 23.07 -3.72 4.24
CA ALA A 196 22.26 -3.32 3.08
C ALA A 196 20.82 -2.94 3.48
N GLU A 197 20.22 -3.67 4.42
CA GLU A 197 18.88 -3.36 4.96
C GLU A 197 18.89 -2.03 5.72
N ALA A 198 19.83 -1.83 6.63
CA ALA A 198 19.94 -0.60 7.40
C ALA A 198 20.16 0.63 6.50
N LEU A 199 20.97 0.48 5.45
CA LEU A 199 21.18 1.54 4.46
C LEU A 199 19.90 1.85 3.67
N ALA A 200 19.13 0.84 3.30
CA ALA A 200 17.85 1.03 2.62
C ALA A 200 16.84 1.77 3.50
N ASP A 201 16.80 1.49 4.80
CA ASP A 201 15.91 2.18 5.74
C ASP A 201 16.31 3.66 5.93
N GLN A 202 17.61 3.94 5.99
CA GLN A 202 18.12 5.32 6.01
C GLN A 202 17.71 6.06 4.73
N TRP A 203 17.88 5.43 3.56
CA TRP A 203 17.45 6.01 2.30
C TRP A 203 15.92 6.20 2.22
N SER A 204 15.14 5.24 2.68
CA SER A 204 13.67 5.35 2.71
C SER A 204 13.23 6.58 3.52
N THR A 205 13.87 6.80 4.66
CA THR A 205 13.62 7.98 5.52
C THR A 205 14.01 9.29 4.83
N ARG A 206 15.19 9.33 4.21
CA ARG A 206 15.66 10.51 3.46
C ARG A 206 14.76 10.81 2.26
N LEU A 207 14.39 9.79 1.49
CA LEU A 207 13.51 9.91 0.33
C LEU A 207 12.11 10.37 0.72
N ALA A 208 11.56 9.86 1.81
CA ALA A 208 10.28 10.32 2.34
C ALA A 208 10.30 11.83 2.60
N LYS A 209 11.38 12.36 3.19
CA LYS A 209 11.59 13.80 3.37
C LYS A 209 11.76 14.54 2.05
N GLU A 210 12.57 14.03 1.13
CA GLU A 210 12.78 14.63 -0.19
C GLU A 210 11.51 14.71 -1.03
N MET A 211 10.59 13.73 -0.87
CA MET A 211 9.30 13.71 -1.55
C MET A 211 8.32 14.78 -1.02
N THR A 212 8.55 15.32 0.17
CA THR A 212 7.72 16.36 0.77
C THR A 212 8.34 17.74 0.67
N GLU A 213 9.63 17.86 0.39
CA GLU A 213 10.35 19.14 0.33
C GLU A 213 10.58 19.62 -1.11
N GLY A 214 10.00 20.76 -1.46
CA GLY A 214 10.28 21.47 -2.70
C GLY A 214 9.79 20.82 -3.99
N ALA A 215 10.27 21.33 -5.11
CA ALA A 215 9.92 20.80 -6.43
C ALA A 215 10.70 19.52 -6.76
N ILE A 216 9.98 18.55 -7.29
CA ILE A 216 10.56 17.33 -7.84
C ILE A 216 10.81 17.55 -9.33
N ASN A 217 12.06 17.37 -9.75
CA ASN A 217 12.44 17.43 -11.15
C ASN A 217 13.37 16.26 -11.50
N TYR A 218 13.42 15.94 -12.79
CA TYR A 218 14.20 14.81 -13.28
C TYR A 218 15.69 14.88 -12.94
N LYS A 219 16.29 16.07 -12.92
CA LYS A 219 17.71 16.24 -12.58
C LYS A 219 17.99 15.84 -11.13
N LYS A 220 17.13 16.27 -10.19
CA LYS A 220 17.23 15.90 -8.78
C LYS A 220 17.06 14.39 -8.61
N ILE A 221 16.04 13.82 -9.22
CA ILE A 221 15.78 12.38 -9.18
C ILE A 221 16.99 11.57 -9.69
N LYS A 222 17.52 11.94 -10.86
CA LYS A 222 18.69 11.27 -11.44
C LYS A 222 19.93 11.39 -10.56
N LYS A 223 20.12 12.52 -9.89
CA LYS A 223 21.23 12.73 -8.92
C LYS A 223 21.06 11.79 -7.73
N THR A 224 19.90 11.81 -7.07
CA THR A 224 19.61 10.95 -5.92
C THR A 224 19.72 9.46 -6.27
N TYR A 225 19.27 9.05 -7.45
CA TYR A 225 19.45 7.67 -7.94
C TYR A 225 20.92 7.23 -7.97
N ARG A 226 21.81 8.11 -8.46
CA ARG A 226 23.24 7.83 -8.51
C ARG A 226 23.87 7.78 -7.11
N GLU A 227 23.44 8.67 -6.21
CA GLU A 227 23.89 8.68 -4.82
C GLU A 227 23.50 7.37 -4.11
N ILE A 228 22.27 6.90 -4.31
CA ILE A 228 21.82 5.62 -3.78
C ILE A 228 22.69 4.48 -4.29
N ILE A 229 22.86 4.36 -5.61
CA ILE A 229 23.68 3.29 -6.21
C ILE A 229 25.12 3.34 -5.68
N ALA A 230 25.71 4.53 -5.60
CA ALA A 230 27.08 4.69 -5.10
C ALA A 230 27.20 4.28 -3.63
N SER A 231 26.21 4.61 -2.79
CA SER A 231 26.23 4.23 -1.37
C SER A 231 26.14 2.72 -1.17
N PHE A 232 25.34 2.02 -1.96
CA PHE A 232 25.26 0.56 -1.91
C PHE A 232 26.51 -0.13 -2.48
N ALA A 233 27.12 0.45 -3.50
CA ALA A 233 28.39 -0.05 -4.03
C ALA A 233 29.57 0.11 -3.05
N ALA A 234 29.44 1.04 -2.10
CA ALA A 234 30.46 1.29 -1.06
C ALA A 234 30.28 0.43 0.20
N ILE A 235 29.28 -0.43 0.26
CA ILE A 235 29.10 -1.37 1.39
C ILE A 235 30.30 -2.33 1.43
N ASP A 236 30.89 -2.47 2.60
CA ASP A 236 32.03 -3.37 2.81
C ASP A 236 31.65 -4.82 2.47
N GLY A 237 32.51 -5.50 1.70
CA GLY A 237 32.27 -6.84 1.17
C GLY A 237 31.47 -6.88 -0.15
N VAL A 238 30.85 -5.78 -0.56
CA VAL A 238 30.14 -5.71 -1.86
C VAL A 238 31.15 -5.44 -2.97
N ASP A 239 31.63 -6.50 -3.61
CA ASP A 239 32.48 -6.43 -4.78
C ASP A 239 31.62 -6.45 -6.07
N CYS A 240 31.66 -5.34 -6.80
CA CYS A 240 30.95 -5.21 -8.06
C CYS A 240 31.48 -6.16 -9.16
N ASP A 241 32.76 -6.51 -9.11
CA ASP A 241 33.35 -7.43 -10.09
C ASP A 241 33.04 -8.88 -9.75
N ALA A 242 33.10 -9.29 -8.48
CA ALA A 242 32.62 -10.59 -8.02
C ALA A 242 31.15 -10.83 -8.40
N ARG A 243 30.33 -9.79 -8.27
CA ARG A 243 28.92 -9.83 -8.65
C ARG A 243 28.71 -9.93 -10.17
N ARG A 244 29.51 -9.22 -10.95
CA ARG A 244 29.51 -9.29 -12.42
C ARG A 244 29.92 -10.66 -12.92
N ASN A 245 30.93 -11.26 -12.28
CA ASN A 245 31.47 -12.57 -12.61
C ASN A 245 30.60 -13.72 -12.07
N HIS A 246 29.48 -13.42 -11.41
CA HIS A 246 28.56 -14.43 -10.86
C HIS A 246 29.21 -15.42 -9.88
N GLU A 247 30.08 -14.94 -9.01
CA GLU A 247 30.73 -15.78 -7.99
C GLU A 247 29.73 -16.45 -7.04
N LYS A 248 28.54 -15.85 -6.84
CA LYS A 248 27.43 -16.47 -6.12
C LYS A 248 26.30 -16.87 -7.04
N VAL A 249 25.67 -17.99 -6.70
CA VAL A 249 24.54 -18.53 -7.47
C VAL A 249 23.37 -17.54 -7.50
N ARG A 250 22.83 -17.30 -8.69
CA ARG A 250 21.62 -16.52 -8.85
C ARG A 250 20.39 -17.40 -8.66
N VAL A 251 19.51 -16.96 -7.79
CA VAL A 251 18.23 -17.64 -7.51
C VAL A 251 17.09 -16.71 -7.87
N GLY A 252 16.20 -17.18 -8.75
CA GLY A 252 14.95 -16.50 -9.05
C GLY A 252 13.85 -16.99 -8.11
N ILE A 253 13.22 -16.07 -7.38
CA ILE A 253 12.06 -16.37 -6.53
C ILE A 253 10.81 -16.06 -7.34
N VAL A 254 9.95 -17.06 -7.54
CA VAL A 254 8.69 -16.95 -8.27
C VAL A 254 7.55 -17.43 -7.38
N GLY A 255 6.33 -16.97 -7.64
CA GLY A 255 5.15 -17.39 -6.92
C GLY A 255 4.38 -16.24 -6.29
N GLU A 256 4.08 -16.37 -5.01
CA GLU A 256 3.24 -15.47 -4.25
C GLU A 256 3.92 -14.12 -3.98
N ILE A 257 3.17 -12.99 -4.04
CA ILE A 257 3.73 -11.64 -3.96
C ILE A 257 4.38 -11.35 -2.59
N PHE A 258 3.80 -11.80 -1.49
CA PHE A 258 4.35 -11.61 -0.14
C PHE A 258 5.62 -12.43 0.13
N VAL A 259 5.98 -13.35 -0.74
CA VAL A 259 7.25 -14.09 -0.69
C VAL A 259 8.37 -13.34 -1.42
N LYS A 260 8.00 -12.48 -2.38
CA LYS A 260 8.96 -11.76 -3.24
C LYS A 260 9.43 -10.45 -2.66
N PHE A 261 8.64 -9.82 -1.79
CA PHE A 261 8.85 -8.45 -1.31
C PHE A 261 8.97 -8.36 0.19
#